data_be561be379af2c13f780a89a5610066e
#
_entry.id   be561be379af2c13f780a89a5610066e
#
_cell.length_a   1.000
_cell.length_b   1.000
_cell.length_c   1.000
_cell.angle_alpha   90.00
_cell.angle_beta   90.00
_cell.angle_gamma   90.00
#
_symmetry.space_group_name_H-M   'P 1'
#
loop_
_entity.id
_entity.type
_entity.pdbx_description
1 polymer ?
#
loop_
_entity_poly.entity_id
_entity_poly.type
_entity_poly.pdbx_seq_one_letter_code
_entity_poly.pdbx_strand_id
1 'polypeptide(L)'
;MAAYLAAHPGFLAERPALYRALQPPVRVHGETLADHMEALLAAARAETGAVADAARAGQDLTLRAATAVTALIGAPDPLAVVSAEWPALLGLESAALAAEGPPSPALRDLPPGAVSRLLAGREVLLRDAPADAALHGEAHPLIARDALARLPGPRPRLLVLGAREAGRLPLRGATAPLRLLAHALARALDGAA
;
A
#
# COMPACT_ATOMS: atom_id res chain seq x y z
N MET A 1 -12.92 -5.02 46.01
CA MET A 1 -13.52 -5.19 44.69
C MET A 1 -12.56 -4.74 43.57
N ALA A 2 -12.01 -3.52 43.56
CA ALA A 2 -11.09 -3.07 42.51
C ALA A 2 -9.84 -3.97 42.36
N ALA A 3 -9.20 -4.37 43.47
CA ALA A 3 -8.05 -5.29 43.45
C ALA A 3 -8.39 -6.67 42.88
N TYR A 4 -9.60 -7.16 43.11
CA TYR A 4 -10.06 -8.43 42.54
C TYR A 4 -10.26 -8.32 41.03
N LEU A 5 -10.87 -7.24 40.55
CA LEU A 5 -11.08 -7.00 39.10
C LEU A 5 -9.76 -6.77 38.38
N ALA A 6 -8.79 -6.11 39.02
CA ALA A 6 -7.44 -5.96 38.47
C ALA A 6 -6.69 -7.30 38.34
N ALA A 7 -6.91 -8.23 39.27
CA ALA A 7 -6.34 -9.56 39.21
C ALA A 7 -7.08 -10.52 38.26
N HIS A 8 -8.33 -10.19 37.87
CA HIS A 8 -9.19 -11.01 37.01
C HIS A 8 -9.80 -10.16 35.90
N PRO A 9 -9.03 -9.69 34.93
CA PRO A 9 -9.49 -8.75 33.88
C PRO A 9 -10.61 -9.31 32.99
N GLY A 10 -10.70 -10.64 32.84
CA GLY A 10 -11.78 -11.33 32.10
C GLY A 10 -13.09 -11.51 32.86
N PHE A 11 -13.16 -11.20 34.17
CA PHE A 11 -14.30 -11.50 35.00
C PHE A 11 -15.64 -10.94 34.53
N LEU A 12 -15.62 -9.70 34.02
CA LEU A 12 -16.83 -9.04 33.50
C LEU A 12 -17.20 -9.54 32.11
N ALA A 13 -16.23 -9.90 31.29
CA ALA A 13 -16.48 -10.45 29.96
C ALA A 13 -17.19 -11.82 30.04
N GLU A 14 -16.85 -12.63 31.06
CA GLU A 14 -17.50 -13.92 31.32
C GLU A 14 -18.90 -13.78 31.90
N ARG A 15 -19.31 -12.60 32.36
CA ARG A 15 -20.58 -12.35 33.06
C ARG A 15 -21.31 -11.12 32.50
N PRO A 16 -21.82 -11.18 31.26
CA PRO A 16 -22.46 -10.04 30.59
C PRO A 16 -23.72 -9.52 31.32
N ALA A 17 -24.40 -10.36 32.08
CA ALA A 17 -25.54 -9.97 32.93
C ALA A 17 -25.11 -9.04 34.05
N LEU A 18 -23.98 -9.36 34.71
CA LEU A 18 -23.41 -8.54 35.79
C LEU A 18 -22.91 -7.20 35.25
N TYR A 19 -22.29 -7.20 34.09
CA TYR A 19 -21.84 -6.00 33.39
C TYR A 19 -22.99 -5.04 33.07
N ARG A 20 -24.18 -5.57 32.67
CA ARG A 20 -25.38 -4.78 32.41
C ARG A 20 -26.03 -4.22 33.69
N ALA A 21 -25.88 -4.93 34.81
CA ALA A 21 -26.44 -4.54 36.11
C ALA A 21 -25.54 -3.52 36.84
N LEU A 22 -24.27 -3.40 36.48
CA LEU A 22 -23.38 -2.40 37.05
C LEU A 22 -23.84 -1.00 36.59
N GLN A 23 -24.24 -0.17 37.55
CA GLN A 23 -24.43 1.25 37.28
C GLN A 23 -23.04 1.89 37.11
N PRO A 24 -22.72 2.45 35.93
CA PRO A 24 -21.45 3.14 35.74
C PRO A 24 -21.37 4.34 36.68
N PRO A 25 -20.18 4.62 37.26
CA PRO A 25 -20.01 5.84 38.06
C PRO A 25 -20.28 7.05 37.15
N VAL A 26 -20.96 8.05 37.71
CA VAL A 26 -21.39 9.24 36.94
C VAL A 26 -20.21 10.01 36.36
N ARG A 27 -19.01 9.88 36.91
CA ARG A 27 -17.77 10.48 36.39
C ARG A 27 -16.54 9.69 36.80
N VAL A 28 -15.60 9.52 35.86
CA VAL A 28 -14.20 9.12 36.10
C VAL A 28 -13.34 10.22 35.46
N HIS A 29 -12.54 10.92 36.27
CA HIS A 29 -11.68 12.03 35.83
C HIS A 29 -12.38 13.13 34.99
N GLY A 30 -13.66 13.45 35.32
CA GLY A 30 -14.41 14.49 34.64
C GLY A 30 -15.28 14.01 33.48
N GLU A 31 -15.10 12.77 33.02
CA GLU A 31 -15.93 12.12 31.99
C GLU A 31 -16.90 11.12 32.63
N THR A 32 -18.03 10.87 31.98
CA THR A 32 -18.92 9.79 32.37
C THR A 32 -18.35 8.45 31.87
N LEU A 33 -18.52 7.35 32.61
CA LEU A 33 -18.10 6.01 32.13
C LEU A 33 -18.83 5.64 30.84
N ALA A 34 -20.06 6.11 30.65
CA ALA A 34 -20.83 5.94 29.43
C ALA A 34 -20.13 6.59 28.23
N ASP A 35 -19.66 7.85 28.38
CA ASP A 35 -18.93 8.58 27.35
C ASP A 35 -17.61 7.89 27.01
N HIS A 36 -16.90 7.39 28.01
CA HIS A 36 -15.66 6.64 27.81
C HIS A 36 -15.90 5.33 27.06
N MET A 37 -16.93 4.57 27.43
CA MET A 37 -17.31 3.33 26.75
C MET A 37 -17.76 3.60 25.31
N GLU A 38 -18.50 4.67 25.07
CA GLU A 38 -18.90 5.08 23.74
C GLU A 38 -17.69 5.44 22.87
N ALA A 39 -16.75 6.20 23.43
CA ALA A 39 -15.49 6.51 22.75
C ALA A 39 -14.66 5.25 22.41
N LEU A 40 -14.55 4.27 23.33
CA LEU A 40 -13.88 3.02 23.06
C LEU A 40 -14.57 2.19 21.97
N LEU A 41 -15.90 2.12 21.98
CA LEU A 41 -16.69 1.42 20.96
C LEU A 41 -16.55 2.12 19.59
N ALA A 42 -16.55 3.44 19.57
CA ALA A 42 -16.34 4.23 18.36
C ALA A 42 -14.92 3.98 17.80
N ALA A 43 -13.89 3.97 18.65
CA ALA A 43 -12.51 3.67 18.26
C ALA A 43 -12.38 2.24 17.69
N ALA A 44 -12.98 1.24 18.35
CA ALA A 44 -12.96 -0.15 17.88
C ALA A 44 -13.69 -0.34 16.54
N ARG A 45 -14.82 0.35 16.34
CA ARG A 45 -15.54 0.35 15.05
C ARG A 45 -14.74 1.02 13.95
N ALA A 46 -14.08 2.14 14.25
CA ALA A 46 -13.22 2.84 13.30
C ALA A 46 -12.02 1.96 12.88
N GLU A 47 -11.40 1.25 13.82
CA GLU A 47 -10.31 0.31 13.53
C GLU A 47 -10.79 -0.85 12.64
N THR A 48 -11.92 -1.46 12.97
CA THR A 48 -12.51 -2.54 12.16
C THR A 48 -12.87 -2.05 10.76
N GLY A 49 -13.44 -0.85 10.66
CA GLY A 49 -13.73 -0.19 9.38
C GLY A 49 -12.48 0.01 8.54
N ALA A 50 -11.42 0.55 9.14
CA ALA A 50 -10.15 0.79 8.46
C ALA A 50 -9.51 -0.51 7.92
N VAL A 51 -9.61 -1.63 8.65
CA VAL A 51 -9.15 -2.95 8.19
C VAL A 51 -9.98 -3.43 7.01
N ALA A 52 -11.30 -3.31 7.05
CA ALA A 52 -12.18 -3.70 5.96
C ALA A 52 -11.96 -2.84 4.70
N ASP A 53 -11.74 -1.54 4.87
CA ASP A 53 -11.43 -0.63 3.76
C ASP A 53 -10.07 -0.94 3.12
N ALA A 54 -9.05 -1.23 3.93
CA ALA A 54 -7.76 -1.65 3.44
C ALA A 54 -7.81 -2.99 2.67
N ALA A 55 -8.62 -3.94 3.14
CA ALA A 55 -8.83 -5.22 2.45
C ALA A 55 -9.52 -5.01 1.08
N ARG A 56 -10.58 -4.18 1.04
CA ARG A 56 -11.27 -3.84 -0.22
C ARG A 56 -10.34 -3.11 -1.21
N ALA A 57 -9.55 -2.15 -0.75
CA ALA A 57 -8.58 -1.45 -1.58
C ALA A 57 -7.49 -2.40 -2.13
N GLY A 58 -7.04 -3.38 -1.34
CA GLY A 58 -6.10 -4.41 -1.78
C GLY A 58 -6.69 -5.34 -2.85
N GLN A 59 -7.96 -5.74 -2.71
CA GLN A 59 -8.68 -6.54 -3.72
C GLN A 59 -8.87 -5.75 -5.01
N ASP A 60 -9.26 -4.49 -4.94
CA ASP A 60 -9.42 -3.60 -6.08
C ASP A 60 -8.09 -3.41 -6.83
N LEU A 61 -6.99 -3.19 -6.12
CA LEU A 61 -5.65 -3.14 -6.74
C LEU A 61 -5.28 -4.46 -7.42
N THR A 62 -5.66 -5.59 -6.85
CA THR A 62 -5.40 -6.92 -7.44
C THR A 62 -6.12 -7.09 -8.79
N LEU A 63 -7.39 -6.68 -8.87
CA LEU A 63 -8.16 -6.73 -10.11
C LEU A 63 -7.56 -5.80 -11.18
N ARG A 64 -7.23 -4.56 -10.81
CA ARG A 64 -6.58 -3.60 -11.71
C ARG A 64 -5.20 -4.10 -12.18
N ALA A 65 -4.43 -4.72 -11.29
CA ALA A 65 -3.14 -5.32 -11.64
C ALA A 65 -3.30 -6.47 -12.65
N ALA A 66 -4.32 -7.31 -12.50
CA ALA A 66 -4.61 -8.37 -13.47
C ALA A 66 -4.92 -7.78 -14.87
N THR A 67 -5.74 -6.72 -14.92
CA THR A 67 -6.03 -6.01 -16.18
C THR A 67 -4.76 -5.42 -16.79
N ALA A 68 -3.92 -4.77 -16.00
CA ALA A 68 -2.66 -4.19 -16.47
C ALA A 68 -1.67 -5.27 -16.99
N VAL A 69 -1.61 -6.43 -16.34
CA VAL A 69 -0.83 -7.58 -16.83
C VAL A 69 -1.36 -8.10 -18.16
N THR A 70 -2.69 -8.15 -18.32
CA THR A 70 -3.30 -8.59 -19.57
C THR A 70 -2.90 -7.68 -20.75
N ALA A 71 -2.77 -6.38 -20.52
CA ALA A 71 -2.32 -5.41 -21.53
C ALA A 71 -0.86 -5.65 -22.00
N LEU A 72 -0.03 -6.34 -21.22
CA LEU A 72 1.33 -6.72 -21.65
C LEU A 72 1.36 -7.92 -22.60
N ILE A 73 0.28 -8.71 -22.63
CA ILE A 73 0.26 -9.96 -23.42
C ILE A 73 0.26 -9.64 -24.90
N GLY A 74 1.34 -10.01 -25.58
CA GLY A 74 1.51 -9.74 -27.02
C GLY A 74 1.83 -8.27 -27.36
N ALA A 75 2.08 -7.43 -26.38
CA ALA A 75 2.47 -6.04 -26.62
C ALA A 75 3.84 -5.96 -27.32
N PRO A 76 3.96 -5.27 -28.45
CA PRO A 76 5.22 -5.12 -29.16
C PRO A 76 6.22 -4.25 -28.37
N ASP A 77 5.71 -3.31 -27.58
CA ASP A 77 6.51 -2.45 -26.70
C ASP A 77 5.94 -2.43 -25.27
N PRO A 78 6.42 -3.32 -24.39
CA PRO A 78 5.98 -3.36 -23.01
C PRO A 78 6.26 -2.07 -22.22
N LEU A 79 7.28 -1.29 -22.59
CA LEU A 79 7.58 -0.02 -21.91
C LEU A 79 6.56 1.06 -22.26
N ALA A 80 6.11 1.10 -23.50
CA ALA A 80 5.04 2.00 -23.91
C ALA A 80 3.73 1.67 -23.18
N VAL A 81 3.38 0.39 -23.02
CA VAL A 81 2.21 -0.03 -22.23
C VAL A 81 2.31 0.45 -20.79
N VAL A 82 3.48 0.27 -20.15
CA VAL A 82 3.68 0.71 -18.76
C VAL A 82 3.53 2.22 -18.62
N SER A 83 4.13 3.00 -19.50
CA SER A 83 4.13 4.46 -19.39
C SER A 83 2.81 5.12 -19.82
N ALA A 84 2.13 4.59 -20.84
CA ALA A 84 0.96 5.19 -21.43
C ALA A 84 -0.37 4.59 -20.94
N GLU A 85 -0.44 3.27 -20.71
CA GLU A 85 -1.71 2.60 -20.39
C GLU A 85 -1.86 2.28 -18.89
N TRP A 86 -0.78 1.85 -18.23
CA TRP A 86 -0.86 1.45 -16.81
C TRP A 86 -1.34 2.55 -15.87
N PRO A 87 -1.01 3.84 -16.05
CA PRO A 87 -1.60 4.88 -15.21
C PRO A 87 -3.13 4.83 -15.20
N ALA A 88 -3.75 4.75 -16.36
CA ALA A 88 -5.21 4.66 -16.48
C ALA A 88 -5.75 3.32 -15.95
N LEU A 89 -5.15 2.19 -16.34
CA LEU A 89 -5.58 0.85 -15.93
C LEU A 89 -5.48 0.62 -14.42
N LEU A 90 -4.46 1.18 -13.79
CA LEU A 90 -4.22 1.08 -12.35
C LEU A 90 -4.89 2.22 -11.56
N GLY A 91 -5.43 3.24 -12.21
CA GLY A 91 -5.97 4.43 -11.57
C GLY A 91 -4.90 5.22 -10.81
N LEU A 92 -3.72 5.34 -11.42
CA LEU A 92 -2.53 6.02 -10.89
C LEU A 92 -2.21 7.28 -11.69
N GLU A 93 -1.39 8.15 -11.14
CA GLU A 93 -0.90 9.36 -11.80
C GLU A 93 0.28 9.06 -12.75
N SER A 94 1.14 8.11 -12.35
CA SER A 94 2.32 7.74 -13.14
C SER A 94 2.68 6.27 -13.00
N ALA A 95 3.24 5.71 -14.07
CA ALA A 95 3.92 4.43 -14.05
C ALA A 95 5.17 4.54 -14.93
N ALA A 96 6.31 4.08 -14.43
CA ALA A 96 7.57 4.14 -15.13
C ALA A 96 8.47 2.97 -14.76
N LEU A 97 9.43 2.67 -15.62
CA LEU A 97 10.53 1.77 -15.32
C LEU A 97 11.79 2.60 -15.08
N ALA A 98 12.48 2.35 -13.98
CA ALA A 98 13.80 2.89 -13.69
C ALA A 98 14.86 1.78 -13.71
N ALA A 99 16.07 2.09 -14.14
CA ALA A 99 17.14 1.10 -14.26
C ALA A 99 18.50 1.70 -13.92
N GLU A 100 19.37 0.84 -13.37
CA GLU A 100 20.81 1.13 -13.26
C GLU A 100 21.50 0.70 -14.55
N GLY A 101 22.44 1.52 -15.04
CA GLY A 101 23.23 1.17 -16.22
C GLY A 101 23.25 2.27 -17.27
N PRO A 102 23.47 1.93 -18.54
CA PRO A 102 23.53 2.92 -19.61
C PRO A 102 22.17 3.62 -19.75
N PRO A 103 22.18 4.95 -19.96
CA PRO A 103 20.97 5.74 -20.12
C PRO A 103 20.12 5.25 -21.30
N SER A 104 18.81 5.30 -21.12
CA SER A 104 17.83 4.95 -22.15
C SER A 104 16.64 5.92 -22.10
N PRO A 105 16.21 6.46 -23.23
CA PRO A 105 15.12 7.43 -23.27
C PRO A 105 13.78 6.86 -22.75
N ALA A 106 13.62 5.55 -22.79
CA ALA A 106 12.42 4.86 -22.30
C ALA A 106 12.44 4.53 -20.80
N LEU A 107 13.57 4.78 -20.12
CA LEU A 107 13.78 4.42 -18.72
C LEU A 107 14.14 5.67 -17.90
N ARG A 108 13.84 5.62 -16.60
CA ARG A 108 14.41 6.58 -15.66
C ARG A 108 15.80 6.08 -15.24
N ASP A 109 16.80 6.91 -15.45
CA ASP A 109 18.18 6.54 -15.13
C ASP A 109 18.42 6.56 -13.62
N LEU A 110 19.04 5.51 -13.13
CA LEU A 110 19.43 5.38 -11.72
C LEU A 110 20.94 5.20 -11.60
N PRO A 111 21.58 5.86 -10.64
CA PRO A 111 22.98 5.62 -10.35
C PRO A 111 23.20 4.21 -9.80
N PRO A 112 24.41 3.63 -9.97
CA PRO A 112 24.73 2.29 -9.47
C PRO A 112 24.40 2.13 -7.98
N GLY A 113 23.77 1.00 -7.64
CA GLY A 113 23.34 0.68 -6.27
C GLY A 113 22.10 1.42 -5.79
N ALA A 114 21.45 2.25 -6.62
CA ALA A 114 20.26 3.01 -6.24
C ALA A 114 19.06 2.11 -5.96
N VAL A 115 18.84 1.07 -6.75
CA VAL A 115 17.72 0.12 -6.54
C VAL A 115 17.81 -0.52 -5.15
N SER A 116 19.00 -0.96 -4.75
CA SER A 116 19.19 -1.56 -3.43
C SER A 116 19.02 -0.56 -2.29
N ARG A 117 19.49 0.67 -2.45
CA ARG A 117 19.28 1.75 -1.46
C ARG A 117 17.82 2.14 -1.33
N LEU A 118 17.13 2.37 -2.45
CA LEU A 118 15.73 2.78 -2.48
C LEU A 118 14.83 1.74 -1.82
N LEU A 119 15.04 0.47 -2.10
CA LEU A 119 14.23 -0.63 -1.56
C LEU A 119 14.62 -1.04 -0.14
N ALA A 120 15.79 -0.63 0.36
CA ALA A 120 16.30 -1.02 1.69
C ALA A 120 16.19 -2.53 1.97
N GLY A 121 16.56 -3.36 0.97
CA GLY A 121 16.52 -4.82 1.06
C GLY A 121 15.15 -5.46 0.85
N ARG A 122 14.11 -4.69 0.54
CA ARG A 122 12.76 -5.19 0.26
C ARG A 122 12.58 -5.45 -1.24
N GLU A 123 11.63 -6.30 -1.59
CA GLU A 123 11.21 -6.49 -2.98
C GLU A 123 10.21 -5.41 -3.43
N VAL A 124 9.36 -4.97 -2.49
CA VAL A 124 8.35 -3.93 -2.70
C VAL A 124 8.40 -2.96 -1.54
N LEU A 125 8.34 -1.67 -1.83
CA LEU A 125 8.28 -0.59 -0.86
C LEU A 125 7.20 0.41 -1.26
N LEU A 126 6.34 0.79 -0.31
CA LEU A 126 5.41 1.90 -0.46
C LEU A 126 5.90 3.06 0.40
N ARG A 127 5.79 4.29 -0.12
CA ARG A 127 6.24 5.51 0.57
C ARG A 127 5.19 6.58 0.47
N ASP A 128 4.95 7.29 1.56
CA ASP A 128 4.14 8.51 1.57
C ASP A 128 5.03 9.71 1.25
N ALA A 129 4.50 10.67 0.49
CA ALA A 129 5.17 11.90 0.10
C ALA A 129 6.63 11.67 -0.39
N PRO A 130 6.84 10.89 -1.48
CA PRO A 130 8.17 10.56 -1.96
C PRO A 130 8.93 11.82 -2.37
N ALA A 131 10.22 11.89 -1.98
CA ALA A 131 11.08 13.05 -2.27
C ALA A 131 11.83 12.95 -3.63
N ASP A 132 11.80 11.77 -4.27
CA ASP A 132 12.62 11.48 -5.45
C ASP A 132 11.94 11.96 -6.74
N ALA A 133 12.04 13.23 -7.07
CA ALA A 133 11.47 13.81 -8.28
C ALA A 133 11.92 13.09 -9.57
N ALA A 134 13.15 12.60 -9.61
CA ALA A 134 13.68 11.88 -10.78
C ALA A 134 12.91 10.60 -11.13
N LEU A 135 12.28 9.94 -10.15
CA LEU A 135 11.49 8.73 -10.36
C LEU A 135 10.14 9.02 -11.03
N HIS A 136 9.51 10.15 -10.71
CA HIS A 136 8.17 10.50 -11.19
C HIS A 136 8.17 11.56 -12.29
N GLY A 137 9.30 12.27 -12.52
CA GLY A 137 9.39 13.35 -13.48
C GLY A 137 8.37 14.46 -13.20
N GLU A 138 7.66 14.91 -14.22
CA GLU A 138 6.67 16.01 -14.12
C GLU A 138 5.49 15.67 -13.20
N ALA A 139 5.16 14.39 -13.04
CA ALA A 139 4.07 13.97 -12.15
C ALA A 139 4.43 14.09 -10.66
N HIS A 140 5.71 14.26 -10.30
CA HIS A 140 6.19 14.26 -8.90
C HIS A 140 5.37 15.17 -7.96
N PRO A 141 5.03 16.43 -8.31
CA PRO A 141 4.28 17.30 -7.41
C PRO A 141 2.87 16.80 -7.07
N LEU A 142 2.35 15.86 -7.87
CA LEU A 142 1.01 15.31 -7.72
C LEU A 142 0.99 13.99 -6.94
N ILE A 143 2.16 13.42 -6.62
CA ILE A 143 2.25 12.10 -5.99
C ILE A 143 2.17 12.23 -4.47
N ALA A 144 1.07 11.75 -3.90
CA ALA A 144 0.91 11.61 -2.45
C ALA A 144 1.53 10.31 -1.90
N ARG A 145 1.50 9.24 -2.71
CA ARG A 145 2.11 7.95 -2.36
C ARG A 145 2.71 7.29 -3.58
N ASP A 146 3.86 6.65 -3.42
CA ASP A 146 4.44 5.80 -4.45
C ASP A 146 4.62 4.35 -4.01
N ALA A 147 4.80 3.49 -5.00
CA ALA A 147 5.20 2.12 -4.82
C ALA A 147 6.40 1.82 -5.72
N LEU A 148 7.42 1.25 -5.13
CA LEU A 148 8.62 0.77 -5.79
C LEU A 148 8.62 -0.75 -5.75
N ALA A 149 8.75 -1.42 -6.89
CA ALA A 149 8.84 -2.87 -6.95
C ALA A 149 10.04 -3.30 -7.80
N ARG A 150 10.89 -4.16 -7.22
CA ARG A 150 12.05 -4.71 -7.92
C ARG A 150 11.60 -5.63 -9.05
N LEU A 151 12.13 -5.43 -10.25
CA LEU A 151 11.98 -6.41 -11.32
C LEU A 151 12.97 -7.57 -11.11
N PRO A 152 12.53 -8.83 -11.24
CA PRO A 152 13.46 -9.94 -11.34
C PRO A 152 14.34 -9.85 -12.59
N GLY A 153 15.54 -10.38 -12.51
CA GLY A 153 16.48 -10.40 -13.61
C GLY A 153 17.88 -9.93 -13.24
N PRO A 154 18.86 -10.05 -14.16
CA PRO A 154 20.26 -9.75 -13.88
C PRO A 154 20.55 -8.25 -13.77
N ARG A 155 19.77 -7.41 -14.44
CA ARG A 155 19.93 -5.95 -14.37
C ARG A 155 19.06 -5.38 -13.23
N PRO A 156 19.61 -4.51 -12.36
CA PRO A 156 18.81 -3.84 -11.33
C PRO A 156 17.81 -2.88 -11.97
N ARG A 157 16.53 -3.25 -11.92
CA ARG A 157 15.40 -2.47 -12.45
C ARG A 157 14.32 -2.31 -11.41
N LEU A 158 13.58 -1.22 -11.51
CA LEU A 158 12.57 -0.83 -10.56
C LEU A 158 11.30 -0.37 -11.29
N LEU A 159 10.18 -1.03 -11.06
CA LEU A 159 8.88 -0.49 -11.42
C LEU A 159 8.53 0.61 -10.40
N VAL A 160 8.20 1.78 -10.92
CA VAL A 160 7.85 2.97 -10.14
C VAL A 160 6.40 3.33 -10.46
N LEU A 161 5.57 3.34 -9.46
CA LEU A 161 4.14 3.67 -9.58
C LEU A 161 3.82 4.83 -8.64
N GLY A 162 3.15 5.85 -9.15
CA GLY A 162 2.81 7.06 -8.39
C GLY A 162 1.30 7.29 -8.33
N ALA A 163 0.77 7.51 -7.13
CA ALA A 163 -0.64 7.79 -6.89
C ALA A 163 -0.85 9.18 -6.28
N ARG A 164 -1.79 9.93 -6.83
CA ARG A 164 -2.27 11.19 -6.25
C ARG A 164 -3.09 10.93 -4.99
N GLU A 165 -3.91 9.89 -5.00
CA GLU A 165 -4.70 9.44 -3.86
C GLU A 165 -4.02 8.24 -3.21
N ALA A 166 -3.57 8.39 -1.96
CA ALA A 166 -2.87 7.33 -1.22
C ALA A 166 -3.66 6.01 -1.13
N GLY A 167 -4.99 6.06 -1.15
CA GLY A 167 -5.86 4.90 -1.14
C GLY A 167 -5.74 4.00 -2.38
N ARG A 168 -5.26 4.52 -3.51
CA ARG A 168 -5.01 3.75 -4.73
C ARG A 168 -3.84 2.76 -4.59
N LEU A 169 -2.90 3.06 -3.71
CA LEU A 169 -1.78 2.20 -3.32
C LEU A 169 -1.87 1.92 -1.81
N PRO A 170 -2.74 1.00 -1.37
CA PRO A 170 -2.95 0.73 0.05
C PRO A 170 -1.70 0.14 0.69
N LEU A 171 -1.37 0.55 1.93
CA LEU A 171 -0.20 0.02 2.65
C LEU A 171 -0.34 -1.47 2.99
N ARG A 172 -1.59 -1.94 3.14
CA ARG A 172 -1.89 -3.36 3.38
C ARG A 172 -2.49 -3.99 2.13
N GLY A 173 -2.03 -5.20 1.79
CA GLY A 173 -2.56 -5.96 0.65
C GLY A 173 -1.97 -5.58 -0.72
N ALA A 174 -1.14 -4.54 -0.84
CA ALA A 174 -0.56 -4.13 -2.12
C ALA A 174 0.67 -4.96 -2.56
N THR A 175 1.39 -5.59 -1.64
CA THR A 175 2.66 -6.26 -1.96
C THR A 175 2.52 -7.35 -3.02
N ALA A 176 1.48 -8.18 -2.94
CA ALA A 176 1.27 -9.27 -3.89
C ALA A 176 0.93 -8.76 -5.31
N PRO A 177 -0.04 -7.86 -5.53
CA PRO A 177 -0.31 -7.33 -6.86
C PRO A 177 0.86 -6.52 -7.44
N LEU A 178 1.61 -5.76 -6.62
CA LEU A 178 2.80 -5.03 -7.09
C LEU A 178 3.92 -5.97 -7.52
N ARG A 179 4.11 -7.07 -6.80
CA ARG A 179 5.05 -8.12 -7.20
C ARG A 179 4.61 -8.80 -8.51
N LEU A 180 3.32 -9.09 -8.66
CA LEU A 180 2.77 -9.63 -9.90
C LEU A 180 3.07 -8.72 -11.10
N LEU A 181 2.81 -7.41 -10.97
CA LEU A 181 3.13 -6.42 -12.01
C LEU A 181 4.62 -6.44 -12.39
N ALA A 182 5.51 -6.42 -11.39
CA ALA A 182 6.96 -6.43 -11.61
C ALA A 182 7.43 -7.72 -12.32
N HIS A 183 6.89 -8.88 -11.94
CA HIS A 183 7.23 -10.16 -12.57
C HIS A 183 6.69 -10.27 -14.00
N ALA A 184 5.45 -9.83 -14.22
CA ALA A 184 4.85 -9.83 -15.56
C ALA A 184 5.60 -8.90 -16.52
N LEU A 185 5.97 -7.70 -16.06
CA LEU A 185 6.76 -6.78 -16.84
C LEU A 185 8.15 -7.34 -17.15
N ALA A 186 8.83 -7.96 -16.19
CA ALA A 186 10.13 -8.58 -16.42
C ALA A 186 10.04 -9.64 -17.52
N ARG A 187 9.01 -10.50 -17.49
CA ARG A 187 8.79 -11.52 -18.52
C ARG A 187 8.47 -10.94 -19.88
N ALA A 188 7.67 -9.88 -19.95
CA ALA A 188 7.36 -9.22 -21.21
C ALA A 188 8.62 -8.58 -21.84
N LEU A 189 9.49 -7.99 -21.04
CA LEU A 189 10.76 -7.41 -21.50
C LEU A 189 11.75 -8.48 -21.98
N ASP A 190 11.80 -9.64 -21.32
CA ASP A 190 12.67 -10.76 -21.71
C ASP A 190 12.19 -11.42 -23.02
N GLY A 191 10.88 -11.38 -23.31
CA GLY A 191 10.29 -11.91 -24.52
C GLY A 191 10.33 -10.96 -25.73
N ALA A 192 10.56 -9.67 -25.49
CA ALA A 192 10.67 -8.65 -26.54
C ALA A 192 12.12 -8.36 -26.98
N ALA A 193 13.11 -8.96 -26.32
CA ALA A 193 14.54 -8.84 -26.61
C ALA A 193 15.00 -9.94 -27.56
#